data_2b3e51a845b9017a8d46b66aad92711c
#
_entry.id   2b3e51a845b9017a8d46b66aad92711c
#
_cell.length_a   1.000
_cell.length_b   1.000
_cell.length_c   1.000
_cell.angle_alpha   90.00
_cell.angle_beta   90.00
_cell.angle_gamma   90.00
#
_symmetry.space_group_name_H-M   'P 1'
#
loop_
_entity.id
_entity.type
_entity.pdbx_description
1 polymer ?
#
loop_
_entity_poly.entity_id
_entity_poly.type
_entity_poly.pdbx_seq_one_letter_code
_entity_poly.pdbx_strand_id
1 'polypeptide(L)'
;MNEYIFEHIDYDNDPEWVIKDFFNSLNFYGKFVWGVEYIINRIGFVIDETCCNFPDWSDPDPEHHFDGVMFGVWEGEIIVLEEVSFKYVRLACEKYLELHPGDTDIVNKLLAKISL
;
A
#
# COMPACT_ATOMS: atom_id res chain seq x y z
N MET A 1 13.74 -10.00 -13.94
CA MET A 1 12.78 -9.19 -14.71
C MET A 1 11.93 -8.36 -13.77
N ASN A 2 11.81 -7.08 -14.05
CA ASN A 2 11.02 -6.20 -13.22
C ASN A 2 9.59 -6.13 -13.71
N GLU A 3 8.68 -6.47 -12.84
CA GLU A 3 7.25 -6.36 -13.10
C GLU A 3 6.71 -5.20 -12.29
N TYR A 4 6.07 -4.26 -12.94
CA TYR A 4 5.46 -3.11 -12.27
C TYR A 4 3.95 -3.26 -12.24
N ILE A 5 3.38 -3.13 -11.03
CA ILE A 5 1.93 -3.11 -10.85
C ILE A 5 1.37 -1.83 -11.48
N PHE A 6 2.01 -0.71 -11.13
CA PHE A 6 1.66 0.58 -11.72
C PHE A 6 2.76 0.98 -12.70
N GLU A 7 2.43 0.99 -13.99
CA GLU A 7 3.36 1.41 -15.01
C GLU A 7 3.17 2.89 -15.30
N HIS A 8 4.23 3.53 -15.80
CA HIS A 8 4.18 4.91 -16.29
C HIS A 8 3.68 5.91 -15.25
N ILE A 9 4.24 5.81 -14.03
CA ILE A 9 3.90 6.76 -12.96
C ILE A 9 4.34 8.16 -13.35
N ASP A 10 3.41 9.12 -13.27
CA ASP A 10 3.71 10.52 -13.55
C ASP A 10 4.13 11.20 -12.25
N TYR A 11 5.44 11.19 -11.96
CA TYR A 11 5.96 11.73 -10.71
C TYR A 11 5.78 13.24 -10.57
N ASP A 12 5.57 13.94 -11.68
CA ASP A 12 5.44 15.39 -11.65
C ASP A 12 4.00 15.85 -11.40
N ASN A 13 3.02 15.12 -11.92
CA ASN A 13 1.63 15.57 -11.92
C ASN A 13 0.69 14.71 -11.09
N ASP A 14 1.08 13.49 -10.72
CA ASP A 14 0.22 12.62 -9.91
C ASP A 14 0.53 12.86 -8.44
N PRO A 15 -0.36 13.50 -7.66
CA PRO A 15 -0.08 13.77 -6.25
C PRO A 15 0.00 12.51 -5.40
N GLU A 16 -0.45 11.36 -5.91
CA GLU A 16 -0.45 10.11 -5.18
C GLU A 16 0.56 9.10 -5.72
N TRP A 17 1.61 9.58 -6.40
CA TRP A 17 2.63 8.72 -6.97
C TRP A 17 3.33 7.85 -5.90
N VAL A 18 3.42 8.34 -4.67
CA VAL A 18 4.06 7.60 -3.58
C VAL A 18 3.35 6.27 -3.33
N ILE A 19 2.01 6.27 -3.38
CA ILE A 19 1.23 5.04 -3.14
C ILE A 19 1.50 4.03 -4.25
N LYS A 20 1.55 4.49 -5.50
CA LYS A 20 1.83 3.61 -6.63
C LYS A 20 3.23 3.01 -6.53
N ASP A 21 4.20 3.85 -6.19
CA ASP A 21 5.58 3.40 -6.01
C ASP A 21 5.71 2.42 -4.85
N PHE A 22 4.94 2.66 -3.78
CA PHE A 22 4.89 1.78 -2.63
C PHE A 22 4.46 0.36 -3.02
N PHE A 23 3.36 0.23 -3.79
CA PHE A 23 2.90 -1.10 -4.20
C PHE A 23 3.85 -1.76 -5.19
N ASN A 24 4.49 -0.99 -6.07
CA ASN A 24 5.52 -1.53 -6.94
C ASN A 24 6.66 -2.11 -6.12
N SER A 25 7.07 -1.42 -5.05
CA SER A 25 8.14 -1.90 -4.17
C SER A 25 7.76 -3.20 -3.47
N LEU A 26 6.53 -3.28 -2.96
CA LEU A 26 6.05 -4.52 -2.33
C LEU A 26 6.14 -5.70 -3.30
N ASN A 27 5.72 -5.49 -4.53
CA ASN A 27 5.78 -6.55 -5.55
C ASN A 27 7.22 -6.91 -5.87
N PHE A 28 8.08 -5.92 -5.98
CA PHE A 28 9.50 -6.14 -6.26
C PHE A 28 10.18 -7.00 -5.19
N TYR A 29 9.83 -6.78 -3.92
CA TYR A 29 10.40 -7.56 -2.81
C TYR A 29 9.73 -8.92 -2.62
N GLY A 30 8.72 -9.24 -3.41
CA GLY A 30 7.96 -10.49 -3.25
C GLY A 30 7.10 -10.49 -1.99
N LYS A 31 6.69 -9.31 -1.53
CA LYS A 31 5.93 -9.14 -0.28
C LYS A 31 4.54 -8.55 -0.51
N PHE A 32 4.03 -8.59 -1.73
CA PHE A 32 2.76 -7.93 -2.04
C PHE A 32 1.61 -8.46 -1.19
N VAL A 33 1.37 -9.77 -1.21
CA VAL A 33 0.26 -10.38 -0.46
C VAL A 33 0.43 -10.14 1.04
N TRP A 34 1.64 -10.32 1.53
CA TRP A 34 1.98 -10.08 2.94
C TRP A 34 1.67 -8.62 3.34
N GLY A 35 2.10 -7.66 2.53
CA GLY A 35 1.87 -6.25 2.80
C GLY A 35 0.41 -5.86 2.76
N VAL A 36 -0.33 -6.38 1.78
CA VAL A 36 -1.77 -6.12 1.68
C VAL A 36 -2.51 -6.65 2.91
N GLU A 37 -2.14 -7.82 3.39
CA GLU A 37 -2.75 -8.38 4.59
C GLU A 37 -2.53 -7.46 5.79
N TYR A 38 -1.32 -6.94 5.96
CA TYR A 38 -1.02 -6.02 7.05
C TYR A 38 -1.84 -4.73 6.94
N ILE A 39 -1.96 -4.17 5.73
CA ILE A 39 -2.74 -2.94 5.53
C ILE A 39 -4.21 -3.18 5.88
N ILE A 40 -4.78 -4.29 5.43
CA ILE A 40 -6.19 -4.61 5.70
C ILE A 40 -6.44 -4.77 7.20
N ASN A 41 -5.47 -5.31 7.93
CA ASN A 41 -5.56 -5.47 9.38
C ASN A 41 -5.11 -4.23 10.15
N ARG A 42 -4.78 -3.16 9.46
CA ARG A 42 -4.34 -1.88 10.04
C ARG A 42 -3.11 -2.04 10.93
N ILE A 43 -2.14 -2.81 10.43
CA ILE A 43 -0.85 -3.02 11.10
C ILE A 43 0.24 -2.39 10.24
N GLY A 44 1.00 -1.46 10.81
CA GLY A 44 2.09 -0.82 10.11
C GLY A 44 3.29 -1.73 9.90
N PHE A 45 4.11 -1.42 8.90
CA PHE A 45 5.32 -2.19 8.63
C PHE A 45 6.35 -1.36 7.85
N VAL A 46 7.58 -1.86 7.86
CA VAL A 46 8.70 -1.27 7.11
C VAL A 46 9.47 -2.39 6.43
N ILE A 47 9.76 -2.22 5.15
CA ILE A 47 10.67 -3.08 4.39
C ILE A 47 11.65 -2.14 3.70
N ASP A 48 12.90 -2.08 4.22
CA ASP A 48 13.90 -1.12 3.77
C ASP A 48 13.31 0.29 3.82
N GLU A 49 13.23 0.99 2.69
CA GLU A 49 12.71 2.36 2.63
C GLU A 49 11.21 2.42 2.35
N THR A 50 10.55 1.26 2.24
CA THR A 50 9.12 1.18 1.92
C THR A 50 8.35 0.94 3.21
N CYS A 51 7.41 1.81 3.53
CA CYS A 51 6.67 1.69 4.78
C CYS A 51 5.21 2.11 4.65
N CYS A 52 4.41 1.57 5.57
CA CYS A 52 3.03 1.95 5.74
C CYS A 52 2.78 2.07 7.23
N ASN A 53 2.18 3.18 7.66
CA ASN A 53 1.93 3.43 9.07
C ASN A 53 0.50 3.89 9.29
N PHE A 54 -0.06 3.43 10.41
CA PHE A 54 -1.37 3.84 10.86
C PHE A 54 -1.22 4.75 12.08
N PRO A 55 -2.17 5.67 12.34
CA PRO A 55 -2.04 6.56 13.48
C PRO A 55 -2.12 5.80 14.80
N ASP A 56 -1.36 6.27 15.78
CA ASP A 56 -1.40 5.73 17.13
C ASP A 56 -1.64 6.89 18.10
N TRP A 57 -2.92 7.13 18.41
CA TRP A 57 -3.33 8.24 19.26
C TRP A 57 -2.93 8.04 20.71
N SER A 58 -2.54 6.83 21.11
CA SER A 58 -2.06 6.55 22.46
C SER A 58 -0.58 6.90 22.64
N ASP A 59 0.14 7.08 21.53
CA ASP A 59 1.55 7.45 21.59
C ASP A 59 1.67 8.95 21.90
N PRO A 60 2.56 9.35 22.80
CA PRO A 60 2.74 10.77 23.12
C PRO A 60 3.38 11.58 21.98
N ASP A 61 4.01 10.92 21.00
CA ASP A 61 4.68 11.61 19.90
C ASP A 61 3.65 12.12 18.88
N PRO A 62 3.59 13.46 18.65
CA PRO A 62 2.64 14.02 17.68
C PRO A 62 2.80 13.49 16.25
N GLU A 63 3.97 12.97 15.89
CA GLU A 63 4.19 12.42 14.56
C GLU A 63 3.31 11.20 14.29
N HIS A 64 2.83 10.53 15.35
CA HIS A 64 1.94 9.37 15.21
C HIS A 64 0.46 9.76 15.29
N HIS A 65 0.17 11.07 15.36
CA HIS A 65 -1.20 11.59 15.42
C HIS A 65 -1.56 12.20 14.08
N PHE A 66 -2.24 11.42 13.23
CA PHE A 66 -2.71 11.90 11.93
C PHE A 66 -3.98 11.14 11.56
N ASP A 67 -4.77 11.73 10.66
CA ASP A 67 -5.97 11.06 10.15
C ASP A 67 -5.62 10.35 8.85
N GLY A 68 -5.89 9.05 8.80
CA GLY A 68 -5.69 8.28 7.59
C GLY A 68 -4.58 7.26 7.68
N VAL A 69 -3.88 7.06 6.56
CA VAL A 69 -2.82 6.07 6.42
C VAL A 69 -1.62 6.74 5.77
N MET A 70 -0.43 6.51 6.31
CA MET A 70 0.81 7.05 5.76
C MET A 70 1.50 5.98 4.92
N PHE A 71 1.86 6.35 3.69
CA PHE A 71 2.68 5.53 2.81
C PHE A 71 4.00 6.24 2.58
N GLY A 72 5.10 5.50 2.61
CA GLY A 72 6.42 6.06 2.40
C GLY A 72 7.27 5.19 1.51
N VAL A 73 8.11 5.85 0.71
CA VAL A 73 9.15 5.23 -0.11
C VAL A 73 10.40 6.09 0.05
N TRP A 74 11.50 5.66 -0.60
CA TRP A 74 12.76 6.39 -0.46
C TRP A 74 12.61 7.88 -0.79
N GLU A 75 11.88 8.21 -1.86
CA GLU A 75 11.80 9.57 -2.39
C GLU A 75 10.73 10.44 -1.72
N GLY A 76 9.88 9.87 -0.88
CA GLY A 76 8.85 10.70 -0.23
C GLY A 76 7.81 9.90 0.52
N GLU A 77 6.88 10.62 1.13
CA GLU A 77 5.79 10.03 1.89
C GLU A 77 4.51 10.82 1.67
N ILE A 78 3.37 10.18 1.92
CA ILE A 78 2.07 10.80 1.79
C ILE A 78 1.11 10.21 2.83
N ILE A 79 0.21 11.05 3.34
CA ILE A 79 -0.87 10.62 4.21
C ILE A 79 -2.17 10.82 3.45
N VAL A 80 -2.97 9.75 3.36
CA VAL A 80 -4.27 9.82 2.67
C VAL A 80 -5.35 9.28 3.59
N LEU A 81 -6.60 9.61 3.30
CA LEU A 81 -7.73 9.07 4.05
C LEU A 81 -7.78 7.54 3.89
N GLU A 82 -8.29 6.86 4.89
CA GLU A 82 -8.36 5.39 4.87
C GLU A 82 -9.11 4.88 3.65
N GLU A 83 -10.22 5.53 3.28
CA GLU A 83 -10.98 5.13 2.09
C GLU A 83 -10.13 5.21 0.81
N VAL A 84 -9.23 6.20 0.72
CA VAL A 84 -8.32 6.32 -0.41
C VAL A 84 -7.30 5.18 -0.40
N SER A 85 -6.78 4.83 0.79
CA SER A 85 -5.82 3.74 0.89
C SER A 85 -6.42 2.43 0.43
N PHE A 86 -7.66 2.12 0.83
CA PHE A 86 -8.30 0.88 0.42
C PHE A 86 -8.70 0.88 -1.05
N LYS A 87 -9.01 2.04 -1.61
CA LYS A 87 -9.22 2.15 -3.05
C LYS A 87 -7.96 1.70 -3.80
N TYR A 88 -6.78 2.15 -3.34
CA TYR A 88 -5.52 1.74 -3.95
C TYR A 88 -5.18 0.27 -3.69
N VAL A 89 -5.53 -0.25 -2.51
CA VAL A 89 -5.37 -1.69 -2.24
C VAL A 89 -6.15 -2.50 -3.27
N ARG A 90 -7.40 -2.14 -3.53
CA ARG A 90 -8.23 -2.84 -4.51
C ARG A 90 -7.64 -2.74 -5.91
N LEU A 91 -7.25 -1.55 -6.31
CA LEU A 91 -6.67 -1.33 -7.63
C LEU A 91 -5.35 -2.08 -7.79
N ALA A 92 -4.48 -2.02 -6.77
CA ALA A 92 -3.21 -2.72 -6.80
C ALA A 92 -3.40 -4.24 -6.88
N CYS A 93 -4.36 -4.78 -6.13
CA CYS A 93 -4.66 -6.19 -6.17
C CYS A 93 -5.15 -6.63 -7.55
N GLU A 94 -6.00 -5.82 -8.18
CA GLU A 94 -6.49 -6.09 -9.53
C GLU A 94 -5.32 -6.20 -10.51
N LYS A 95 -4.39 -5.25 -10.44
CA LYS A 95 -3.22 -5.24 -11.32
C LYS A 95 -2.24 -6.36 -10.97
N TYR A 96 -2.07 -6.64 -9.68
CA TYR A 96 -1.20 -7.72 -9.23
C TYR A 96 -1.68 -9.07 -9.79
N LEU A 97 -2.98 -9.31 -9.81
CA LEU A 97 -3.52 -10.57 -10.31
C LEU A 97 -3.38 -10.73 -11.82
N GLU A 98 -3.22 -9.65 -12.56
CA GLU A 98 -2.89 -9.76 -13.98
C GLU A 98 -1.50 -10.36 -14.17
N LEU A 99 -0.57 -10.10 -13.24
CA LEU A 99 0.80 -10.62 -13.27
C LEU A 99 0.91 -11.97 -12.55
N HIS A 100 0.09 -12.21 -11.54
CA HIS A 100 0.17 -13.38 -10.68
C HIS A 100 -1.20 -14.03 -10.51
N PRO A 101 -1.78 -14.59 -11.58
CA PRO A 101 -3.15 -15.15 -11.49
C PRO A 101 -3.26 -16.35 -10.54
N GLY A 102 -2.15 -16.99 -10.20
CA GLY A 102 -2.16 -18.09 -9.23
C GLY A 102 -2.55 -17.66 -7.82
N ASP A 103 -2.48 -16.37 -7.53
CA ASP A 103 -2.81 -15.84 -6.20
C ASP A 103 -4.24 -15.33 -6.10
N THR A 104 -5.09 -15.59 -7.09
CA THR A 104 -6.46 -15.08 -7.14
C THR A 104 -7.25 -15.41 -5.87
N ASP A 105 -7.22 -16.67 -5.43
CA ASP A 105 -8.03 -17.08 -4.28
C ASP A 105 -7.60 -16.37 -3.00
N ILE A 106 -6.29 -16.30 -2.73
CA ILE A 106 -5.81 -15.68 -1.51
C ILE A 106 -6.05 -14.17 -1.50
N VAL A 107 -5.88 -13.52 -2.65
CA VAL A 107 -6.12 -12.08 -2.76
C VAL A 107 -7.62 -11.77 -2.60
N ASN A 108 -8.49 -12.55 -3.21
CA ASN A 108 -9.93 -12.34 -3.07
C ASN A 108 -10.39 -12.52 -1.62
N LYS A 109 -9.81 -13.46 -0.90
CA LYS A 109 -10.11 -13.62 0.53
C LYS A 109 -9.72 -12.39 1.33
N LEU A 110 -8.57 -11.80 1.01
CA LEU A 110 -8.13 -10.56 1.68
C LEU A 110 -9.06 -9.40 1.35
N LEU A 111 -9.42 -9.24 0.08
CA LEU A 111 -10.30 -8.14 -0.34
C LEU A 111 -11.67 -8.24 0.31
N ALA A 112 -12.16 -9.47 0.56
CA ALA A 112 -13.45 -9.67 1.21
C ALA A 112 -13.49 -9.14 2.64
N LYS A 113 -12.33 -8.89 3.24
CA LYS A 113 -12.25 -8.35 4.61
C LYS A 113 -12.36 -6.83 4.65
N ILE A 114 -12.29 -6.16 3.52
CA ILE A 114 -12.39 -4.70 3.46
C ILE A 114 -13.86 -4.31 3.53
N SER A 115 -14.20 -3.50 4.55
CA SER A 115 -15.58 -3.09 4.79
C SER A 115 -15.92 -1.70 4.22
N LEU A 116 -14.95 -1.06 3.59
CA LEU A 116 -15.14 0.27 3.01
C LEU A 116 -15.51 0.20 1.54
#